data_9e7e4417210fc6c9a750c1f0c46bebad
#
_entry.id   9e7e4417210fc6c9a750c1f0c46bebad
#
_cell.length_a   1.000
_cell.length_b   1.000
_cell.length_c   1.000
_cell.angle_alpha   90.00
_cell.angle_beta   90.00
_cell.angle_gamma   90.00
#
_symmetry.space_group_name_H-M   'P 1'
#
loop_
_entity.id
_entity.type
_entity.pdbx_description
1 polymer ?
#
loop_
_entity_poly.entity_id
_entity_poly.type
_entity_poly.pdbx_seq_one_letter_code
_entity_poly.pdbx_strand_id
1 'polypeptide(L)'
;MQAEARAVQTSDALLDYITRLTMASRDHAEIEVGVSPRGALLLCQMAKARAYLLGRDFAVSEDVQAVFEPVCAHRLIPTAKARLSGVCATDIARSLLQSVPNPDYMA
;
A
#
# COMPACT_ATOMS: atom_id res chain seq x y z
N MET A 1 21.18 -8.80 1.05
CA MET A 1 19.72 -8.95 1.10
C MET A 1 18.99 -7.83 0.36
N GLN A 2 19.24 -6.56 0.69
CA GLN A 2 18.55 -5.46 0.01
C GLN A 2 18.84 -5.40 -1.49
N ALA A 3 20.06 -5.74 -1.90
CA ALA A 3 20.42 -5.74 -3.31
C ALA A 3 19.65 -6.82 -4.08
N GLU A 4 19.51 -8.01 -3.50
CA GLU A 4 18.74 -9.10 -4.11
C GLU A 4 17.25 -8.77 -4.15
N ALA A 5 16.72 -8.13 -3.09
CA ALA A 5 15.33 -7.72 -3.06
C ALA A 5 15.04 -6.67 -4.13
N ARG A 6 16.00 -5.80 -4.45
CA ARG A 6 15.84 -4.80 -5.50
C ARG A 6 15.77 -5.44 -6.88
N ALA A 7 16.34 -6.63 -7.05
CA ALA A 7 16.27 -7.36 -8.31
C ALA A 7 14.91 -8.00 -8.54
N VAL A 8 14.05 -8.08 -7.52
CA VAL A 8 12.69 -8.60 -7.65
C VAL A 8 11.91 -7.70 -8.60
N GLN A 9 11.23 -8.32 -9.56
CA GLN A 9 10.53 -7.58 -10.60
C GLN A 9 9.13 -7.18 -10.16
N THR A 10 8.67 -6.06 -10.68
CA THR A 10 7.31 -5.57 -10.50
C THR A 10 6.68 -5.36 -11.87
N SER A 11 5.44 -5.80 -12.02
CA SER A 11 4.69 -5.59 -13.26
C SER A 11 4.13 -4.15 -13.29
N ASP A 12 3.79 -3.69 -14.49
CA ASP A 12 3.11 -2.40 -14.64
C ASP A 12 1.76 -2.41 -13.92
N ALA A 13 1.07 -3.55 -13.92
CA ALA A 13 -0.21 -3.70 -13.21
C ALA A 13 -0.02 -3.51 -11.71
N LEU A 14 1.09 -4.03 -11.15
CA LEU A 14 1.38 -3.87 -9.72
C LEU A 14 1.72 -2.43 -9.38
N LEU A 15 2.52 -1.78 -10.21
CA LEU A 15 2.86 -0.37 -10.01
C LEU A 15 1.61 0.51 -10.10
N ASP A 16 0.72 0.20 -11.03
CA ASP A 16 -0.57 0.89 -11.16
C ASP A 16 -1.41 0.68 -9.90
N TYR A 17 -1.44 -0.52 -9.36
CA TYR A 17 -2.16 -0.84 -8.13
C TYR A 17 -1.65 0.01 -6.95
N ILE A 18 -0.32 0.10 -6.78
CA ILE A 18 0.30 0.93 -5.75
C ILE A 18 -0.08 2.39 -5.94
N THR A 19 -0.06 2.87 -7.18
CA THR A 19 -0.45 4.24 -7.52
C THR A 19 -1.91 4.50 -7.16
N ARG A 20 -2.80 3.57 -7.48
CA ARG A 20 -4.22 3.71 -7.17
C ARG A 20 -4.48 3.74 -5.67
N LEU A 21 -3.77 2.90 -4.89
CA LEU A 21 -3.85 2.92 -3.43
C LEU A 21 -3.40 4.28 -2.89
N THR A 22 -2.29 4.80 -3.41
CA THR A 22 -1.75 6.09 -2.99
C THR A 22 -2.73 7.23 -3.30
N MET A 23 -3.27 7.23 -4.51
CA MET A 23 -4.25 8.25 -4.93
C MET A 23 -5.53 8.15 -4.12
N ALA A 24 -6.01 6.93 -3.86
CA ALA A 24 -7.20 6.72 -3.05
C ALA A 24 -7.00 7.26 -1.63
N SER A 25 -5.78 7.11 -1.07
CA SER A 25 -5.49 7.63 0.27
C SER A 25 -5.56 9.16 0.31
N ARG A 26 -5.22 9.84 -0.80
CA ARG A 26 -5.25 11.29 -0.88
C ARG A 26 -6.67 11.83 -1.06
N ASP A 27 -7.55 11.04 -1.68
CA ASP A 27 -8.92 11.44 -1.98
C ASP A 27 -9.93 10.94 -0.96
N HIS A 28 -9.49 10.22 0.08
CA HIS A 28 -10.39 9.64 1.06
C HIS A 28 -10.96 10.72 1.99
N ALA A 29 -12.27 10.69 2.20
CA ALA A 29 -12.96 11.71 2.99
C ALA A 29 -12.51 11.76 4.44
N GLU A 30 -12.03 10.65 4.99
CA GLU A 30 -11.61 10.54 6.38
C GLU A 30 -10.10 10.75 6.57
N ILE A 31 -9.37 11.03 5.49
CA ILE A 31 -7.92 11.24 5.53
C ILE A 31 -7.60 12.69 5.23
N GLU A 32 -6.92 13.35 6.15
CA GLU A 32 -6.44 14.72 5.94
C GLU A 32 -5.13 14.71 5.14
N VAL A 33 -4.21 13.80 5.49
CA VAL A 33 -2.93 13.64 4.79
C VAL A 33 -2.79 12.19 4.37
N GLY A 34 -2.72 11.96 3.06
CA GLY A 34 -2.56 10.62 2.50
C GLY A 34 -1.10 10.22 2.35
N VAL A 35 -0.88 9.09 1.65
CA VAL A 35 0.46 8.55 1.44
C VAL A 35 1.24 9.45 0.49
N SER A 36 2.46 9.85 0.90
CA SER A 36 3.35 10.66 0.08
C SER A 36 4.01 9.80 -1.01
N PRO A 37 4.61 10.44 -2.05
CA PRO A 37 5.40 9.69 -3.04
C PRO A 37 6.52 8.86 -2.40
N ARG A 38 7.15 9.36 -1.34
CA ARG A 38 8.18 8.61 -0.62
C ARG A 38 7.58 7.38 0.07
N GLY A 39 6.39 7.51 0.65
CA GLY A 39 5.68 6.40 1.26
C GLY A 39 5.30 5.36 0.21
N ALA A 40 4.88 5.78 -0.98
CA ALA A 40 4.57 4.86 -2.08
C ALA A 40 5.82 4.10 -2.53
N LEU A 41 6.97 4.76 -2.59
CA LEU A 41 8.23 4.11 -2.94
C LEU A 41 8.61 3.07 -1.88
N LEU A 42 8.47 3.42 -0.62
CA LEU A 42 8.73 2.49 0.48
C LEU A 42 7.81 1.28 0.41
N LEU A 43 6.53 1.50 0.10
CA LEU A 43 5.56 0.42 -0.07
C LEU A 43 6.01 -0.55 -1.16
N CYS A 44 6.47 -0.03 -2.29
CA CYS A 44 6.99 -0.84 -3.39
C CYS A 44 8.21 -1.65 -2.94
N GLN A 45 9.15 -1.04 -2.25
CA GLN A 45 10.36 -1.69 -1.75
C GLN A 45 10.03 -2.80 -0.75
N MET A 46 9.08 -2.56 0.15
CA MET A 46 8.69 -3.56 1.15
C MET A 46 7.93 -4.72 0.51
N ALA A 47 7.12 -4.46 -0.51
CA ALA A 47 6.46 -5.53 -1.26
C ALA A 47 7.48 -6.43 -1.95
N LYS A 48 8.51 -5.84 -2.57
CA LYS A 48 9.60 -6.60 -3.17
C LYS A 48 10.35 -7.43 -2.14
N ALA A 49 10.64 -6.86 -0.98
CA ALA A 49 11.34 -7.56 0.10
C ALA A 49 10.53 -8.77 0.58
N ARG A 50 9.22 -8.60 0.73
CA ARG A 50 8.33 -9.71 1.11
C ARG A 50 8.37 -10.83 0.07
N ALA A 51 8.28 -10.47 -1.21
CA ALA A 51 8.34 -11.46 -2.30
C ALA A 51 9.66 -12.22 -2.27
N TYR A 52 10.76 -11.52 -2.07
CA TYR A 52 12.09 -12.13 -1.97
C TYR A 52 12.15 -13.12 -0.80
N LEU A 53 11.64 -12.73 0.38
CA LEU A 53 11.65 -13.60 1.56
C LEU A 53 10.79 -14.84 1.37
N LEU A 54 9.79 -14.79 0.49
CA LEU A 54 8.94 -15.93 0.16
C LEU A 54 9.50 -16.77 -1.01
N GLY A 55 10.70 -16.45 -1.46
CA GLY A 55 11.38 -17.20 -2.51
C GLY A 55 10.95 -16.88 -3.92
N ARG A 56 10.26 -15.75 -4.13
CA ARG A 56 9.82 -15.32 -5.46
C ARG A 56 10.74 -14.24 -6.02
N ASP A 57 10.88 -14.20 -7.33
CA ASP A 57 11.65 -13.15 -8.02
C ASP A 57 10.74 -12.08 -8.63
N PHE A 58 9.46 -12.10 -8.28
CA PHE A 58 8.48 -11.10 -8.69
C PHE A 58 7.53 -10.80 -7.53
N ALA A 59 7.07 -9.55 -7.44
CA ALA A 59 6.11 -9.12 -6.45
C ALA A 59 4.70 -9.18 -7.04
N VAL A 60 3.73 -9.53 -6.22
CA VAL A 60 2.31 -9.59 -6.61
C VAL A 60 1.49 -8.69 -5.68
N SER A 61 0.22 -8.49 -6.00
CA SER A 61 -0.64 -7.61 -5.21
C SER A 61 -0.80 -8.06 -3.76
N GLU A 62 -0.75 -9.37 -3.51
CA GLU A 62 -0.78 -9.90 -2.15
C GLU A 62 0.38 -9.37 -1.31
N ASP A 63 1.56 -9.19 -1.92
CA ASP A 63 2.70 -8.61 -1.21
C ASP A 63 2.42 -7.17 -0.81
N VAL A 64 1.82 -6.39 -1.70
CA VAL A 64 1.42 -5.00 -1.40
C VAL A 64 0.39 -4.98 -0.28
N GLN A 65 -0.63 -5.83 -0.37
CA GLN A 65 -1.68 -5.89 0.64
C GLN A 65 -1.13 -6.24 2.02
N ALA A 66 -0.19 -7.19 2.08
CA ALA A 66 0.39 -7.63 3.33
C ALA A 66 1.21 -6.55 4.02
N VAL A 67 1.88 -5.68 3.25
CA VAL A 67 2.76 -4.65 3.81
C VAL A 67 2.09 -3.28 3.89
N PHE A 68 0.92 -3.10 3.28
CA PHE A 68 0.27 -1.78 3.20
C PHE A 68 -0.04 -1.21 4.60
N GLU A 69 -0.70 -2.00 5.44
CA GLU A 69 -1.09 -1.54 6.77
C GLU A 69 0.13 -1.18 7.63
N PRO A 70 1.14 -2.09 7.80
CA PRO A 70 2.30 -1.74 8.63
C PRO A 70 3.15 -0.60 8.08
N VAL A 71 3.20 -0.41 6.74
CA VAL A 71 4.01 0.65 6.14
C VAL A 71 3.26 1.98 6.13
N CYS A 72 1.97 1.96 5.80
CA CYS A 72 1.24 3.18 5.48
C CYS A 72 0.29 3.66 6.58
N ALA A 73 -0.15 2.80 7.50
CA ALA A 73 -1.17 3.19 8.47
C ALA A 73 -0.74 4.39 9.31
N HIS A 74 0.51 4.45 9.77
CA HIS A 74 0.99 5.58 10.56
C HIS A 74 1.46 6.76 9.70
N ARG A 75 1.35 6.66 8.38
CA ARG A 75 1.60 7.76 7.46
C ARG A 75 0.30 8.43 7.02
N LEU A 76 -0.84 7.81 7.35
CA LEU A 76 -2.15 8.39 7.11
C LEU A 76 -2.54 9.24 8.31
N ILE A 77 -2.96 10.46 8.05
CA ILE A 77 -3.44 11.35 9.12
C ILE A 77 -4.95 11.48 8.95
N PRO A 78 -5.74 10.85 9.84
CA PRO A 78 -7.20 10.99 9.79
C PRO A 78 -7.62 12.43 10.05
N THR A 79 -8.79 12.81 9.52
CA THR A 79 -9.36 14.11 9.80
C THR A 79 -9.74 14.18 11.30
N ALA A 80 -9.87 15.40 11.84
CA ALA A 80 -10.31 15.59 13.21
C ALA A 80 -11.69 14.95 13.44
N LYS A 81 -12.58 15.04 12.45
CA LYS A 81 -13.91 14.46 12.52
C LYS A 81 -13.82 12.93 12.62
N ALA A 82 -12.96 12.31 11.82
CA ALA A 82 -12.78 10.86 11.84
C ALA A 82 -12.24 10.39 13.19
N ARG A 83 -11.25 11.10 13.73
CA ARG A 83 -10.68 10.78 15.05
C ARG A 83 -11.71 10.89 16.17
N LEU A 84 -12.56 11.92 16.11
CA LEU A 84 -13.62 12.10 17.09
C LEU A 84 -14.68 11.00 17.00
N SER A 85 -14.85 10.43 15.81
CA SER A 85 -15.78 9.32 15.60
C SER A 85 -15.19 7.95 15.96
N GLY A 86 -13.95 7.91 16.44
CA GLY A 86 -13.29 6.66 16.81
C GLY A 86 -12.66 5.89 15.67
N VAL A 87 -12.54 6.51 14.49
CA VAL A 87 -11.91 5.88 13.33
C VAL A 87 -10.40 6.03 13.43
N CYS A 88 -9.67 4.92 13.37
CA CYS A 88 -8.21 4.95 13.40
C CYS A 88 -7.62 4.72 12.00
N ALA A 89 -6.33 5.07 11.87
CA ALA A 89 -5.63 4.96 10.59
C ALA A 89 -5.61 3.51 10.06
N THR A 90 -5.55 2.52 10.94
CA THR A 90 -5.57 1.11 10.57
C THR A 90 -6.88 0.74 9.88
N ASP A 91 -8.01 1.21 10.41
CA ASP A 91 -9.33 0.95 9.81
C ASP A 91 -9.40 1.56 8.41
N ILE A 92 -8.88 2.77 8.25
CA ILE A 92 -8.87 3.46 6.97
C ILE A 92 -7.99 2.71 5.97
N ALA A 93 -6.82 2.24 6.41
CA ALA A 93 -5.92 1.46 5.54
C ALA A 93 -6.61 0.20 5.02
N ARG A 94 -7.32 -0.51 5.88
CA ARG A 94 -8.08 -1.70 5.47
C ARG A 94 -9.19 -1.36 4.49
N SER A 95 -9.87 -0.26 4.72
CA SER A 95 -10.93 0.23 3.83
C SER A 95 -10.37 0.53 2.44
N LEU A 96 -9.19 1.15 2.36
CA LEU A 96 -8.53 1.45 1.10
C LEU A 96 -8.22 0.16 0.32
N LEU A 97 -7.70 -0.85 1.02
CA LEU A 97 -7.40 -2.14 0.38
C LEU A 97 -8.65 -2.80 -0.19
N GLN A 98 -9.78 -2.64 0.47
CA GLN A 98 -11.04 -3.20 0.00
C GLN A 98 -11.62 -2.42 -1.18
N SER A 99 -11.39 -1.11 -1.24
CA SER A 99 -11.98 -0.24 -2.25
C SER A 99 -11.23 -0.24 -3.58
N VAL A 100 -9.94 -0.52 -3.57
CA VAL A 100 -9.11 -0.52 -4.79
C VAL A 100 -9.06 -1.95 -5.35
N PRO A 101 -9.46 -2.15 -6.62
CA PRO A 101 -9.49 -3.48 -7.21
C PRO A 101 -8.10 -4.13 -7.25
N ASN A 102 -8.05 -5.42 -6.91
CA ASN A 102 -6.84 -6.22 -6.95
C ASN A 102 -6.57 -6.62 -8.41
N PRO A 103 -5.42 -6.23 -9.01
CA PRO A 103 -5.11 -6.56 -10.40
C PRO A 103 -5.02 -8.07 -10.66
N ASP A 104 -4.70 -8.87 -9.64
CA ASP A 104 -4.59 -10.31 -9.81
C ASP A 104 -5.93 -10.97 -10.14
N TYR A 105 -7.05 -10.34 -9.77
CA TYR A 105 -8.38 -10.83 -10.11
C TYR A 105 -8.80 -10.46 -11.53
N MET A 106 -8.09 -9.53 -12.14
CA MET A 106 -8.45 -9.01 -13.46
C MET A 106 -7.59 -9.63 -14.57
N ALA A 107 -6.67 -10.49 -14.20
CA ALA A 107 -5.74 -11.11 -15.15
C ALA A 107 -6.36 -12.28 -15.94
#